data_ecb7a3543851a326cb581ef1c837832f
#
_entry.id   ecb7a3543851a326cb581ef1c837832f
#
_cell.length_a   1.000
_cell.length_b   1.000
_cell.length_c   1.000
_cell.angle_alpha   90.00
_cell.angle_beta   90.00
_cell.angle_gamma   90.00
#
_symmetry.space_group_name_H-M   'P 1'
#
loop_
_entity.id
_entity.type
_entity.pdbx_description
1 polymer ?
#
loop_
_entity_poly.entity_id
_entity_poly.type
_entity_poly.pdbx_seq_one_letter_code
_entity_poly.pdbx_strand_id
1 'polypeptide(L)'
;VRSRGFTIIEVVLAMALVALVLVGLNTFIFSMSELWGRNADSRLFDQHVRAVTRYLQKEMVRATLAPTAAVSSTPVAVQPVTPSGGSQENLITYMELSGSRILTWPEVALPEVYCSLQVRRDKGLFMLWHSDLENNFNTDPPRETLVSPFVTAMSYDYFDTDFNKWTTETALRSDSSGNPLAPQRLRLTFVYRKLTTETVVTVPSTAQGLPNPW
;
A
#
# COMPACT_ATOMS: atom_id res chain seq x y z
N VAL A 1 -78.55 0.71 8.57
CA VAL A 1 -77.12 0.44 8.71
C VAL A 1 -76.66 1.09 10.03
N ARG A 2 -76.37 0.30 11.05
CA ARG A 2 -75.86 0.77 12.36
C ARG A 2 -74.34 1.07 12.18
N SER A 3 -73.95 2.32 12.10
CA SER A 3 -72.56 2.74 12.18
C SER A 3 -72.06 2.52 13.61
N ARG A 4 -71.21 1.53 13.81
CA ARG A 4 -70.41 1.38 15.03
C ARG A 4 -69.30 2.39 15.05
N GLY A 5 -69.40 3.36 15.93
CA GLY A 5 -68.28 4.30 16.18
C GLY A 5 -67.16 3.60 16.96
N PHE A 6 -65.92 3.99 16.67
CA PHE A 6 -64.76 3.53 17.44
C PHE A 6 -64.80 4.00 18.88
N THR A 7 -64.47 3.13 19.80
CA THR A 7 -64.35 3.48 21.22
C THR A 7 -62.97 4.15 21.46
N ILE A 8 -62.89 5.08 22.44
CA ILE A 8 -61.63 5.76 22.80
C ILE A 8 -60.54 4.76 23.15
N ILE A 9 -60.91 3.65 23.82
CA ILE A 9 -59.94 2.60 24.20
C ILE A 9 -59.33 1.89 22.99
N GLU A 10 -60.13 1.71 21.93
CA GLU A 10 -59.66 1.08 20.68
C GLU A 10 -58.65 1.95 19.93
N VAL A 11 -58.84 3.27 19.95
CA VAL A 11 -57.90 4.24 19.39
C VAL A 11 -56.60 4.28 20.21
N VAL A 12 -56.69 4.29 21.53
CA VAL A 12 -55.49 4.29 22.41
C VAL A 12 -54.69 2.99 22.23
N LEU A 13 -55.39 1.86 22.14
CA LEU A 13 -54.73 0.57 21.91
C LEU A 13 -54.06 0.51 20.55
N ALA A 14 -54.71 1.01 19.50
CA ALA A 14 -54.12 1.09 18.16
C ALA A 14 -52.89 1.98 18.14
N MET A 15 -52.92 3.16 18.78
CA MET A 15 -51.76 4.06 18.89
C MET A 15 -50.61 3.39 19.66
N ALA A 16 -50.89 2.66 20.76
CA ALA A 16 -49.86 1.96 21.50
C ALA A 16 -49.19 0.86 20.65
N LEU A 17 -49.95 0.11 19.87
CA LEU A 17 -49.42 -0.90 18.96
C LEU A 17 -48.56 -0.28 17.85
N VAL A 18 -49.01 0.83 17.24
CA VAL A 18 -48.26 1.55 16.24
C VAL A 18 -46.93 2.07 16.80
N ALA A 19 -46.95 2.67 18.01
CA ALA A 19 -45.75 3.14 18.68
C ALA A 19 -44.76 2.00 18.94
N LEU A 20 -45.23 0.84 19.38
CA LEU A 20 -44.40 -0.34 19.64
C LEU A 20 -43.74 -0.87 18.34
N VAL A 21 -44.52 -0.94 17.25
CA VAL A 21 -43.99 -1.32 15.92
C VAL A 21 -42.93 -0.33 15.43
N LEU A 22 -43.16 0.99 15.60
CA LEU A 22 -42.21 2.02 15.21
C LEU A 22 -40.89 1.92 16.00
N VAL A 23 -40.94 1.67 17.30
CA VAL A 23 -39.75 1.44 18.13
C VAL A 23 -38.99 0.21 17.64
N GLY A 24 -39.67 -0.90 17.35
CA GLY A 24 -39.08 -2.11 16.82
C GLY A 24 -38.39 -1.88 15.46
N LEU A 25 -39.04 -1.18 14.53
CA LEU A 25 -38.48 -0.82 13.22
C LEU A 25 -37.27 0.07 13.34
N ASN A 26 -37.30 1.10 14.18
CA ASN A 26 -36.16 1.96 14.42
C ASN A 26 -34.94 1.17 14.94
N THR A 27 -35.15 0.32 15.94
CA THR A 27 -34.08 -0.51 16.49
C THR A 27 -33.48 -1.43 15.42
N PHE A 28 -34.30 -2.01 14.56
CA PHE A 28 -33.84 -2.85 13.46
C PHE A 28 -33.03 -2.05 12.44
N ILE A 29 -33.51 -0.87 12.02
CA ILE A 29 -32.79 -0.02 11.05
C ILE A 29 -31.43 0.41 11.60
N PHE A 30 -31.35 0.83 12.87
CA PHE A 30 -30.06 1.20 13.48
C PHE A 30 -29.11 0.02 13.56
N SER A 31 -29.57 -1.15 13.95
CA SER A 31 -28.77 -2.38 14.00
C SER A 31 -28.23 -2.78 12.63
N MET A 32 -29.05 -2.72 11.59
CA MET A 32 -28.62 -3.00 10.21
C MET A 32 -27.64 -1.97 9.68
N SER A 33 -27.85 -0.69 9.95
CA SER A 33 -26.94 0.40 9.53
C SER A 33 -25.55 0.23 10.14
N GLU A 34 -25.46 -0.18 11.39
CA GLU A 34 -24.19 -0.43 12.06
C GLU A 34 -23.43 -1.64 11.49
N LEU A 35 -24.14 -2.71 11.14
CA LEU A 35 -23.56 -3.88 10.49
C LEU A 35 -23.05 -3.57 9.07
N TRP A 36 -23.80 -2.78 8.30
CA TRP A 36 -23.42 -2.42 6.95
C TRP A 36 -22.23 -1.45 6.92
N GLY A 37 -22.18 -0.49 7.83
CA GLY A 37 -21.07 0.46 7.94
C GLY A 37 -19.74 -0.23 8.25
N ARG A 38 -19.71 -1.14 9.22
CA ARG A 38 -18.51 -1.89 9.57
C ARG A 38 -18.01 -2.78 8.43
N ASN A 39 -18.91 -3.45 7.71
CA ASN A 39 -18.55 -4.30 6.58
C ASN A 39 -18.07 -3.48 5.35
N ALA A 40 -18.58 -2.26 5.16
CA ALA A 40 -18.13 -1.38 4.08
C ALA A 40 -16.69 -0.90 4.31
N ASP A 41 -16.36 -0.45 5.50
CA ASP A 41 -15.01 0.00 5.87
C ASP A 41 -13.97 -1.12 5.68
N SER A 42 -14.27 -2.34 6.15
CA SER A 42 -13.40 -3.49 6.00
C SER A 42 -13.17 -3.84 4.52
N ARG A 43 -14.23 -3.86 3.71
CA ARG A 43 -14.11 -4.15 2.27
C ARG A 43 -13.31 -3.08 1.54
N LEU A 44 -13.51 -1.81 1.84
CA LEU A 44 -12.75 -0.71 1.25
C LEU A 44 -11.28 -0.79 1.64
N PHE A 45 -10.98 -1.12 2.89
CA PHE A 45 -9.62 -1.33 3.35
C PHE A 45 -8.96 -2.51 2.61
N ASP A 46 -9.62 -3.66 2.50
CA ASP A 46 -9.11 -4.82 1.77
C ASP A 46 -8.90 -4.52 0.28
N GLN A 47 -9.80 -3.75 -0.34
CA GLN A 47 -9.63 -3.31 -1.74
C GLN A 47 -8.42 -2.40 -1.89
N HIS A 48 -8.20 -1.47 -0.96
CA HIS A 48 -7.03 -0.60 -0.96
C HIS A 48 -5.74 -1.40 -0.81
N VAL A 49 -5.67 -2.32 0.17
CA VAL A 49 -4.52 -3.20 0.38
C VAL A 49 -4.17 -3.97 -0.90
N ARG A 50 -5.18 -4.60 -1.53
CA ARG A 50 -4.99 -5.33 -2.80
C ARG A 50 -4.57 -4.42 -3.94
N ALA A 51 -5.10 -3.21 -4.02
CA ALA A 51 -4.75 -2.25 -5.07
C ALA A 51 -3.29 -1.81 -4.95
N VAL A 52 -2.84 -1.44 -3.75
CA VAL A 52 -1.45 -1.04 -3.48
C VAL A 52 -0.49 -2.20 -3.73
N THR A 53 -0.82 -3.40 -3.24
CA THR A 53 0.02 -4.59 -3.44
C THR A 53 0.18 -4.92 -4.92
N ARG A 54 -0.92 -4.93 -5.70
CA ARG A 54 -0.88 -5.17 -7.15
C ARG A 54 -0.12 -4.07 -7.89
N TYR A 55 -0.30 -2.83 -7.47
CA TYR A 55 0.43 -1.70 -8.05
C TYR A 55 1.94 -1.91 -7.88
N LEU A 56 2.41 -2.10 -6.65
CA LEU A 56 3.83 -2.32 -6.38
C LEU A 56 4.37 -3.57 -7.07
N GLN A 57 3.61 -4.67 -7.09
CA GLN A 57 4.01 -5.88 -7.80
C GLN A 57 4.19 -5.62 -9.31
N LYS A 58 3.28 -4.85 -9.90
CA LYS A 58 3.35 -4.49 -11.32
C LYS A 58 4.54 -3.58 -11.63
N GLU A 59 4.82 -2.60 -10.77
CA GLU A 59 5.97 -1.72 -10.91
C GLU A 59 7.28 -2.51 -10.76
N MET A 60 7.39 -3.39 -9.77
CA MET A 60 8.56 -4.25 -9.60
C MET A 60 8.83 -5.16 -10.80
N VAL A 61 7.77 -5.73 -11.41
CA VAL A 61 7.89 -6.56 -12.62
C VAL A 61 8.33 -5.75 -13.84
N ARG A 62 7.99 -4.46 -13.88
CA ARG A 62 8.38 -3.55 -14.97
C ARG A 62 9.76 -2.93 -14.76
N ALA A 63 10.31 -3.07 -13.57
CA ALA A 63 11.62 -2.53 -13.27
C ALA A 63 12.65 -3.04 -14.28
N THR A 64 13.39 -2.10 -14.81
CA THR A 64 14.57 -2.35 -15.65
C THR A 64 15.81 -2.43 -14.78
N LEU A 65 17.00 -2.40 -15.38
CA LEU A 65 18.23 -2.43 -14.62
C LEU A 65 18.29 -1.32 -13.56
N ALA A 66 18.81 -1.67 -12.40
CA ALA A 66 19.06 -0.69 -11.36
C ALA A 66 20.04 0.40 -11.84
N PRO A 67 19.90 1.61 -11.31
CA PRO A 67 20.61 2.80 -11.77
C PRO A 67 22.14 2.74 -11.76
N THR A 68 22.71 1.98 -10.87
CA THR A 68 24.18 1.82 -10.83
C THR A 68 24.58 0.67 -11.74
N ALA A 69 24.82 1.00 -12.97
CA ALA A 69 25.28 0.08 -14.03
C ALA A 69 26.55 -0.71 -13.69
N ALA A 70 27.21 -0.45 -12.58
CA ALA A 70 28.53 -0.98 -12.32
C ALA A 70 28.58 -2.28 -11.51
N VAL A 71 27.57 -2.65 -10.72
CA VAL A 71 27.72 -3.75 -9.74
C VAL A 71 26.55 -4.72 -9.64
N SER A 72 25.36 -4.35 -10.10
CA SER A 72 24.16 -5.21 -9.89
C SER A 72 23.48 -5.55 -11.20
N SER A 73 23.43 -6.82 -11.53
CA SER A 73 22.62 -7.36 -12.63
C SER A 73 21.12 -7.49 -12.27
N THR A 74 20.72 -7.01 -11.10
CA THR A 74 19.34 -7.11 -10.61
C THR A 74 18.55 -5.84 -10.96
N PRO A 75 17.27 -5.98 -11.36
CA PRO A 75 16.43 -4.83 -11.71
C PRO A 75 16.07 -3.94 -10.51
N VAL A 76 16.24 -4.45 -9.31
CA VAL A 76 16.00 -3.74 -8.05
C VAL A 76 17.25 -3.81 -7.20
N ALA A 77 17.68 -2.67 -6.70
CA ALA A 77 18.88 -2.54 -5.85
C ALA A 77 18.55 -1.74 -4.59
N VAL A 78 19.44 -1.81 -3.63
CA VAL A 78 19.41 -0.92 -2.47
C VAL A 78 20.35 0.24 -2.71
N GLN A 79 19.86 1.47 -2.60
CA GLN A 79 20.64 2.66 -2.83
C GLN A 79 20.50 3.68 -1.71
N PRO A 80 21.57 4.44 -1.44
CA PRO A 80 21.49 5.57 -0.53
C PRO A 80 20.73 6.73 -1.22
N VAL A 81 19.60 7.10 -0.64
CA VAL A 81 18.74 8.19 -1.12
C VAL A 81 18.59 9.21 -0.01
N THR A 82 18.67 10.50 -0.35
CA THR A 82 18.44 11.60 0.59
C THR A 82 17.05 12.20 0.32
N PRO A 83 16.05 11.92 1.16
CA PRO A 83 14.72 12.52 1.04
C PRO A 83 14.78 14.03 1.29
N SER A 84 13.76 14.76 0.84
CA SER A 84 13.65 16.19 1.12
C SER A 84 13.61 16.46 2.63
N GLY A 85 14.60 17.21 3.12
CA GLY A 85 14.72 17.55 4.55
C GLY A 85 15.09 16.41 5.50
N GLY A 86 15.51 15.25 4.96
CA GLY A 86 15.92 14.06 5.73
C GLY A 86 17.42 13.76 5.66
N SER A 87 17.85 12.75 6.41
CA SER A 87 19.16 12.13 6.29
C SER A 87 19.17 11.10 5.16
N GLN A 88 20.36 10.74 4.71
CA GLN A 88 20.55 9.67 3.75
C GLN A 88 20.12 8.31 4.33
N GLU A 89 19.30 7.59 3.60
CA GLU A 89 18.77 6.28 3.97
C GLU A 89 18.99 5.28 2.84
N ASN A 90 19.27 4.02 3.18
CA ASN A 90 19.33 2.94 2.19
C ASN A 90 17.90 2.48 1.87
N LEU A 91 17.47 2.72 0.65
CA LEU A 91 16.12 2.41 0.18
C LEU A 91 16.13 1.41 -0.98
N ILE A 92 15.06 0.63 -1.08
CA ILE A 92 14.81 -0.22 -2.25
C ILE A 92 14.51 0.69 -3.43
N THR A 93 15.34 0.62 -4.45
CA THR A 93 15.29 1.49 -5.63
C THR A 93 15.25 0.66 -6.91
N TYR A 94 14.43 1.08 -7.84
CA TYR A 94 14.30 0.50 -9.18
C TYR A 94 14.10 1.61 -10.21
N MET A 95 14.34 1.31 -11.48
CA MET A 95 14.18 2.26 -12.57
C MET A 95 13.01 1.86 -13.47
N GLU A 96 12.19 2.82 -13.84
CA GLU A 96 11.13 2.70 -14.84
C GLU A 96 11.48 3.49 -16.11
N LEU A 97 11.46 2.82 -17.26
CA LEU A 97 11.77 3.45 -18.55
C LEU A 97 10.69 4.44 -19.01
N SER A 98 9.45 4.20 -18.69
CA SER A 98 8.30 4.98 -19.23
C SER A 98 7.52 5.76 -18.18
N GLY A 99 8.02 5.84 -16.96
CA GLY A 99 7.32 6.48 -15.82
C GLY A 99 6.03 5.78 -15.40
N SER A 100 5.68 5.89 -14.14
CA SER A 100 4.41 5.37 -13.61
C SER A 100 3.29 6.41 -13.77
N ARG A 101 2.05 5.93 -13.98
CA ARG A 101 0.86 6.82 -14.02
C ARG A 101 0.56 7.49 -12.67
N ILE A 102 1.14 7.02 -11.58
CA ILE A 102 1.02 7.64 -10.26
C ILE A 102 2.01 8.78 -10.11
N LEU A 103 3.12 8.71 -10.83
CA LEU A 103 4.13 9.77 -10.85
C LEU A 103 3.65 10.85 -11.81
N THR A 104 3.09 11.90 -11.28
CA THR A 104 2.61 13.04 -12.08
C THR A 104 3.69 14.09 -12.15
N TRP A 105 4.25 14.27 -13.33
CA TRP A 105 4.97 15.47 -13.70
C TRP A 105 3.98 16.53 -14.19
N PRO A 106 4.18 17.83 -13.91
CA PRO A 106 3.18 18.83 -14.23
C PRO A 106 2.82 18.92 -15.72
N GLU A 107 3.71 18.50 -16.62
CA GLU A 107 3.49 18.73 -18.05
C GLU A 107 3.76 17.49 -18.93
N VAL A 108 4.78 16.68 -18.63
CA VAL A 108 5.15 15.50 -19.44
C VAL A 108 5.73 14.41 -18.52
N ALA A 109 5.35 13.15 -18.75
CA ALA A 109 6.02 12.02 -18.10
C ALA A 109 7.47 11.92 -18.57
N LEU A 110 8.41 12.11 -17.66
CA LEU A 110 9.84 11.93 -17.97
C LEU A 110 10.15 10.43 -18.04
N PRO A 111 10.96 9.97 -19.00
CA PRO A 111 11.49 8.62 -19.02
C PRO A 111 12.62 8.45 -17.99
N GLU A 112 13.05 7.21 -17.80
CA GLU A 112 14.19 6.85 -16.94
C GLU A 112 14.05 7.40 -15.51
N VAL A 113 12.94 7.03 -14.87
CA VAL A 113 12.61 7.49 -13.52
C VAL A 113 13.09 6.47 -12.50
N TYR A 114 13.93 6.95 -11.59
CA TYR A 114 14.31 6.19 -10.40
C TYR A 114 13.25 6.32 -9.32
N CYS A 115 12.79 5.17 -8.83
CA CYS A 115 11.76 5.08 -7.82
C CYS A 115 12.30 4.37 -6.59
N SER A 116 12.20 4.99 -5.43
CA SER A 116 12.62 4.44 -4.16
C SER A 116 11.44 4.37 -3.19
N LEU A 117 11.32 3.27 -2.46
CA LEU A 117 10.23 3.06 -1.50
C LEU A 117 10.68 3.43 -0.09
N GLN A 118 9.93 4.31 0.56
CA GLN A 118 10.16 4.73 1.94
C GLN A 118 8.88 4.63 2.77
N VAL A 119 8.93 3.96 3.92
CA VAL A 119 7.86 3.99 4.91
C VAL A 119 8.22 5.03 5.96
N ARG A 120 7.34 5.99 6.15
CA ARG A 120 7.47 7.01 7.20
C ARG A 120 6.47 6.75 8.31
N ARG A 121 6.96 6.75 9.52
CA ARG A 121 6.13 6.56 10.70
C ARG A 121 4.97 7.56 10.70
N ASP A 122 3.76 7.07 10.94
CA ASP A 122 2.50 7.83 11.00
C ASP A 122 2.11 8.60 9.71
N LYS A 123 2.89 8.47 8.62
CA LYS A 123 2.60 9.10 7.33
C LYS A 123 2.31 8.11 6.21
N GLY A 124 2.79 6.87 6.34
CA GLY A 124 2.54 5.80 5.37
C GLY A 124 3.70 5.51 4.44
N LEU A 125 3.39 4.85 3.32
CA LEU A 125 4.33 4.49 2.26
C LEU A 125 4.41 5.59 1.22
N PHE A 126 5.61 6.08 1.00
CA PHE A 126 5.97 7.05 -0.03
C PHE A 126 6.80 6.40 -1.12
N MET A 127 6.62 6.89 -2.32
CA MET A 127 7.51 6.67 -3.44
C MET A 127 8.28 7.96 -3.69
N LEU A 128 9.59 7.87 -3.56
CA LEU A 128 10.52 8.94 -3.90
C LEU A 128 10.96 8.72 -5.34
N TRP A 129 10.88 9.73 -6.18
CA TRP A 129 11.18 9.55 -7.59
C TRP A 129 11.87 10.74 -8.23
N HIS A 130 12.76 10.45 -9.16
CA HIS A 130 13.58 11.44 -9.88
C HIS A 130 13.94 10.88 -11.27
N SER A 131 13.91 11.69 -12.30
CA SER A 131 14.36 11.26 -13.62
C SER A 131 15.87 11.51 -13.80
N ASP A 132 16.58 10.55 -14.35
CA ASP A 132 18.03 10.67 -14.67
C ASP A 132 18.31 11.76 -15.70
N LEU A 133 17.31 12.11 -16.50
CA LEU A 133 17.42 13.16 -17.52
C LEU A 133 17.31 14.59 -16.96
N GLU A 134 17.07 14.74 -15.68
CA GLU A 134 17.00 16.05 -15.05
C GLU A 134 18.38 16.60 -14.77
N ASN A 135 18.63 17.86 -15.16
CA ASN A 135 19.94 18.51 -14.99
C ASN A 135 20.42 18.54 -13.53
N ASN A 136 19.48 18.51 -12.58
CA ASN A 136 19.75 18.59 -11.15
C ASN A 136 19.59 17.23 -10.44
N PHE A 137 19.66 16.12 -11.17
CA PHE A 137 19.46 14.77 -10.62
C PHE A 137 20.31 14.50 -9.36
N ASN A 138 21.56 14.96 -9.33
CA ASN A 138 22.46 14.72 -8.22
C ASN A 138 22.39 15.78 -7.10
N THR A 139 21.68 16.87 -7.31
CA THR A 139 21.66 18.01 -6.38
C THR A 139 20.32 18.23 -5.71
N ASP A 140 19.24 17.98 -6.43
CA ASP A 140 17.89 18.17 -5.91
C ASP A 140 17.37 16.90 -5.24
N PRO A 141 16.60 17.05 -4.14
CA PRO A 141 15.98 15.90 -3.51
C PRO A 141 14.92 15.31 -4.43
N PRO A 142 14.69 13.98 -4.39
CA PRO A 142 13.66 13.33 -5.17
C PRO A 142 12.27 13.86 -4.78
N ARG A 143 11.35 13.85 -5.73
CA ARG A 143 9.95 14.14 -5.50
C ARG A 143 9.31 13.03 -4.70
N GLU A 144 8.23 13.37 -4.01
CA GLU A 144 7.56 12.45 -3.12
C GLU A 144 6.10 12.27 -3.53
N THR A 145 5.69 11.03 -3.66
CA THR A 145 4.29 10.66 -3.90
C THR A 145 3.81 9.70 -2.82
N LEU A 146 2.72 10.05 -2.15
CA LEU A 146 2.10 9.16 -1.16
C LEU A 146 1.39 8.01 -1.88
N VAL A 147 1.87 6.78 -1.69
CA VAL A 147 1.28 5.56 -2.26
C VAL A 147 0.15 5.04 -1.38
N SER A 148 0.37 5.02 -0.07
CA SER A 148 -0.65 4.58 0.89
C SER A 148 -0.43 5.18 2.27
N PRO A 149 -1.44 5.82 2.87
CA PRO A 149 -1.36 6.31 4.25
C PRO A 149 -1.51 5.19 5.29
N PHE A 150 -1.89 3.98 4.88
CA PHE A 150 -2.18 2.87 5.80
C PHE A 150 -1.02 1.91 6.01
N VAL A 151 0.08 2.05 5.28
CA VAL A 151 1.29 1.24 5.49
C VAL A 151 2.05 1.79 6.69
N THR A 152 2.17 0.99 7.73
CA THR A 152 2.84 1.39 8.99
C THR A 152 4.24 0.81 9.12
N ALA A 153 4.52 -0.31 8.43
CA ALA A 153 5.82 -0.96 8.46
C ALA A 153 6.12 -1.66 7.12
N MET A 154 7.40 -1.73 6.81
CA MET A 154 7.95 -2.53 5.71
C MET A 154 9.06 -3.41 6.29
N SER A 155 9.00 -4.70 6.02
CA SER A 155 10.00 -5.70 6.38
C SER A 155 10.52 -6.40 5.15
N TYR A 156 11.66 -7.02 5.27
CA TYR A 156 12.44 -7.58 4.18
C TYR A 156 12.57 -9.08 4.36
N ASP A 157 12.08 -9.85 3.39
CA ASP A 157 12.19 -11.30 3.43
C ASP A 157 13.39 -11.75 2.59
N TYR A 158 14.27 -12.50 3.20
CA TYR A 158 15.44 -13.14 2.60
C TYR A 158 15.28 -14.67 2.63
N PHE A 159 15.55 -15.30 1.50
CA PHE A 159 15.54 -16.75 1.43
C PHE A 159 16.93 -17.30 1.72
N ASP A 160 17.04 -18.13 2.74
CA ASP A 160 18.24 -18.85 3.09
C ASP A 160 18.25 -20.19 2.35
N THR A 161 19.18 -20.33 1.40
CA THR A 161 19.31 -21.53 0.56
C THR A 161 19.83 -22.72 1.34
N ASP A 162 20.66 -22.51 2.35
CA ASP A 162 21.29 -23.59 3.12
C ASP A 162 20.28 -24.26 4.06
N PHE A 163 19.39 -23.48 4.63
CA PHE A 163 18.34 -23.94 5.53
C PHE A 163 16.96 -24.07 4.84
N ASN A 164 16.85 -23.73 3.55
CA ASN A 164 15.61 -23.71 2.79
C ASN A 164 14.46 -22.98 3.52
N LYS A 165 14.77 -21.82 4.09
CA LYS A 165 13.88 -21.08 4.98
C LYS A 165 13.84 -19.59 4.65
N TRP A 166 12.66 -19.00 4.76
CA TRP A 166 12.48 -17.56 4.73
C TRP A 166 12.79 -16.93 6.09
N THR A 167 13.57 -15.85 6.08
CA THR A 167 13.86 -15.02 7.24
C THR A 167 13.33 -13.62 7.00
N THR A 168 12.53 -13.09 7.94
CA THR A 168 11.98 -11.73 7.87
C THR A 168 12.77 -10.81 8.77
N GLU A 169 13.26 -9.70 8.24
CA GLU A 169 14.03 -8.70 8.96
C GLU A 169 13.38 -7.31 8.83
N THR A 170 13.50 -6.51 9.87
CA THR A 170 12.96 -5.14 9.89
C THR A 170 13.94 -4.10 9.32
N ALA A 171 15.19 -4.49 9.13
CA ALA A 171 16.22 -3.69 8.50
C ALA A 171 16.81 -4.45 7.30
N LEU A 172 17.39 -3.71 6.36
CA LEU A 172 18.10 -4.30 5.23
C LEU A 172 19.35 -5.04 5.71
N ARG A 173 19.52 -6.27 5.23
CA ARG A 173 20.70 -7.08 5.49
C ARG A 173 21.89 -6.52 4.72
N SER A 174 23.07 -6.60 5.31
CA SER A 174 24.32 -6.28 4.62
C SER A 174 25.13 -7.54 4.36
N ASP A 175 25.91 -7.52 3.29
CA ASP A 175 26.89 -8.55 3.00
C ASP A 175 28.13 -8.46 3.94
N SER A 176 29.10 -9.35 3.77
CA SER A 176 30.34 -9.36 4.53
C SER A 176 31.22 -8.11 4.34
N SER A 177 30.96 -7.36 3.27
CA SER A 177 31.64 -6.10 2.93
C SER A 177 30.91 -4.87 3.42
N GLY A 178 29.74 -5.04 4.06
CA GLY A 178 28.90 -3.96 4.55
C GLY A 178 27.95 -3.37 3.51
N ASN A 179 27.89 -3.90 2.28
CA ASN A 179 26.94 -3.43 1.27
C ASN A 179 25.55 -3.97 1.55
N PRO A 180 24.50 -3.15 1.42
CA PRO A 180 23.15 -3.61 1.63
C PRO A 180 22.71 -4.59 0.53
N LEU A 181 22.06 -5.68 0.95
CA LEU A 181 21.54 -6.71 0.06
C LEU A 181 20.08 -6.45 -0.28
N ALA A 182 19.74 -6.60 -1.56
CA ALA A 182 18.34 -6.54 -1.97
C ALA A 182 17.58 -7.77 -1.45
N PRO A 183 16.41 -7.59 -0.82
CA PRO A 183 15.56 -8.69 -0.37
C PRO A 183 14.87 -9.35 -1.57
N GLN A 184 14.44 -10.60 -1.41
CA GLN A 184 13.64 -11.28 -2.43
C GLN A 184 12.14 -10.94 -2.33
N ARG A 185 11.69 -10.44 -1.16
CA ARG A 185 10.31 -9.99 -0.97
C ARG A 185 10.25 -8.82 -0.01
N LEU A 186 9.29 -7.93 -0.27
CA LEU A 186 8.91 -6.85 0.65
C LEU A 186 7.62 -7.25 1.34
N ARG A 187 7.62 -7.24 2.66
CA ARG A 187 6.43 -7.46 3.47
C ARG A 187 5.92 -6.12 3.95
N LEU A 188 4.67 -5.79 3.61
CA LEU A 188 4.03 -4.53 3.98
C LEU A 188 2.95 -4.80 5.02
N THR A 189 2.99 -4.08 6.12
CA THR A 189 1.96 -4.11 7.16
C THR A 189 1.05 -2.89 7.00
N PHE A 190 -0.22 -3.14 6.75
CA PHE A 190 -1.26 -2.13 6.63
C PHE A 190 -2.09 -2.11 7.91
N VAL A 191 -2.36 -0.91 8.41
CA VAL A 191 -3.21 -0.70 9.59
C VAL A 191 -4.24 0.38 9.32
N TYR A 192 -5.50 0.06 9.58
CA TYR A 192 -6.60 1.02 9.57
C TYR A 192 -7.52 0.77 10.76
N ARG A 193 -7.55 1.69 11.72
CA ARG A 193 -8.29 1.53 12.99
C ARG A 193 -7.84 0.26 13.73
N LYS A 194 -8.73 -0.77 13.77
CA LYS A 194 -8.48 -2.07 14.41
C LYS A 194 -8.15 -3.19 13.40
N LEU A 195 -8.12 -2.85 12.09
CA LEU A 195 -7.82 -3.80 11.02
C LEU A 195 -6.33 -3.78 10.76
N THR A 196 -5.70 -4.94 10.75
CA THR A 196 -4.29 -5.12 10.38
C THR A 196 -4.22 -6.21 9.32
N THR A 197 -3.51 -5.95 8.24
CA THR A 197 -3.31 -6.90 7.15
C THR A 197 -1.87 -6.82 6.67
N GLU A 198 -1.24 -7.97 6.48
CA GLU A 198 0.09 -8.06 5.88
C GLU A 198 -0.01 -8.58 4.46
N THR A 199 0.80 -8.03 3.58
CA THR A 199 0.95 -8.49 2.20
C THR A 199 2.40 -8.57 1.81
N VAL A 200 2.67 -9.36 0.77
CA VAL A 200 4.03 -9.57 0.27
C VAL A 200 4.09 -9.18 -1.20
N VAL A 201 5.11 -8.39 -1.54
CA VAL A 201 5.46 -8.01 -2.91
C VAL A 201 6.77 -8.71 -3.25
N THR A 202 6.80 -9.47 -4.33
CA THR A 202 8.01 -10.16 -4.79
C THR A 202 8.94 -9.17 -5.49
N VAL A 203 10.21 -9.19 -5.12
CA VAL A 203 11.26 -8.40 -5.75
C VAL A 203 11.94 -9.27 -6.82
N PRO A 204 11.99 -8.85 -8.08
CA PRO A 204 12.65 -9.61 -9.13
C PRO A 204 14.15 -9.70 -8.87
N SER A 205 14.69 -10.90 -8.87
CA SER A 205 16.11 -11.18 -8.62
C SER A 205 16.94 -11.28 -9.90
N THR A 206 16.30 -11.42 -11.06
CA THR A 206 16.99 -11.53 -12.36
C THR A 206 16.76 -10.28 -13.17
N ALA A 207 17.85 -9.67 -13.58
CA ALA A 207 17.82 -8.64 -14.61
C ALA A 207 17.43 -9.29 -15.91
N GLN A 208 16.45 -8.72 -16.55
CA GLN A 208 16.30 -8.74 -17.93
C GLN A 208 15.85 -9.83 -18.79
N GLY A 209 14.81 -9.60 -19.50
CA GLY A 209 14.52 -10.24 -20.79
C GLY A 209 14.29 -11.74 -20.73
N LEU A 210 14.58 -12.39 -19.64
CA LEU A 210 14.11 -13.73 -19.37
C LEU A 210 12.67 -13.64 -18.89
N PRO A 211 11.75 -14.35 -19.56
CA PRO A 211 10.39 -14.44 -19.05
C PRO A 211 10.47 -14.89 -17.60
N ASN A 212 9.89 -14.08 -16.74
CA ASN A 212 9.77 -14.40 -15.33
C ASN A 212 9.14 -15.79 -15.24
N PRO A 213 9.81 -16.83 -14.72
CA PRO A 213 9.15 -18.09 -14.52
C PRO A 213 8.11 -17.88 -13.43
N TRP A 214 6.88 -17.93 -13.83
CA TRP A 214 5.67 -17.88 -12.97
C TRP A 214 5.61 -19.04 -12.03
#